data_ed3cee51c1432ca5504502d3ded752d1
#
_entry.id   ed3cee51c1432ca5504502d3ded752d1
#
_cell.length_a   1.000
_cell.length_b   1.000
_cell.length_c   1.000
_cell.angle_alpha   90.00
_cell.angle_beta   90.00
_cell.angle_gamma   90.00
#
_symmetry.space_group_name_H-M   'P 1'
#
loop_
_entity.id
_entity.type
_entity.pdbx_description
1 polymer ?
#
loop_
_entity_poly.entity_id
_entity_poly.type
_entity_poly.pdbx_seq_one_letter_code
_entity_poly.pdbx_strand_id
1 'polypeptide(L)'
;MNSYDLGCGNNLQKGFVGVDIVKEGTQAEIQFDLLTFPWTFAQDNSSEEVFASHLIEHLPHGQGFNDPFFDFMNEVWRILKPGGKATFITPYYTSMRAFQDPTHQRFITEATYAYTSLQWRKDNKLEYYPIKTDFKVISCEYVYHPNYQNIDFQDQQFGLQHFWNVGADMKVVLQK
;
A
#
# COMPACT_ATOMS: atom_id res chain seq x y z
N MET A 1 -22.22 3.77 1.38
CA MET A 1 -20.91 3.74 2.08
C MET A 1 -19.90 3.39 1.01
N ASN A 2 -18.82 4.15 0.90
CA ASN A 2 -17.92 4.01 -0.23
C ASN A 2 -16.65 3.28 0.21
N SER A 3 -16.23 2.30 -0.58
CA SER A 3 -14.87 1.77 -0.56
C SER A 3 -14.14 2.34 -1.78
N TYR A 4 -12.87 2.69 -1.62
CA TYR A 4 -12.09 3.35 -2.68
C TYR A 4 -10.95 2.49 -3.18
N ASP A 5 -10.82 2.42 -4.52
CA ASP A 5 -9.67 1.84 -5.20
C ASP A 5 -8.79 2.98 -5.71
N LEU A 6 -7.64 3.16 -5.07
CA LEU A 6 -6.73 4.27 -5.30
C LEU A 6 -5.70 3.88 -6.37
N GLY A 7 -5.60 4.68 -7.44
CA GLY A 7 -4.78 4.36 -8.59
C GLY A 7 -5.34 3.17 -9.37
N CYS A 8 -6.66 3.13 -9.56
CA CYS A 8 -7.35 1.95 -10.11
C CYS A 8 -6.99 1.63 -11.56
N GLY A 9 -6.53 2.60 -12.35
CA GLY A 9 -6.25 2.41 -13.76
C GLY A 9 -7.41 1.70 -14.49
N ASN A 10 -7.07 0.61 -15.19
CA ASN A 10 -8.03 -0.24 -15.89
C ASN A 10 -8.42 -1.53 -15.13
N ASN A 11 -8.04 -1.63 -13.86
CA ASN A 11 -8.23 -2.83 -13.05
C ASN A 11 -9.02 -2.54 -11.77
N LEU A 12 -10.12 -1.80 -11.88
CA LEU A 12 -10.95 -1.41 -10.75
C LEU A 12 -11.41 -2.63 -9.93
N GLN A 13 -11.18 -2.59 -8.64
CA GLN A 13 -11.66 -3.60 -7.70
C GLN A 13 -13.19 -3.58 -7.67
N LYS A 14 -13.80 -4.74 -7.83
CA LYS A 14 -15.26 -4.87 -7.89
C LYS A 14 -15.94 -4.34 -6.61
N GLY A 15 -16.87 -3.40 -6.78
CA GLY A 15 -17.63 -2.80 -5.69
C GLY A 15 -16.96 -1.59 -5.05
N PHE A 16 -15.83 -1.16 -5.58
CA PHE A 16 -15.12 0.04 -5.15
C PHE A 16 -15.38 1.22 -6.08
N VAL A 17 -15.22 2.42 -5.57
CA VAL A 17 -15.19 3.66 -6.36
C VAL A 17 -13.73 3.89 -6.78
N GLY A 18 -13.49 3.93 -8.08
CA GLY A 18 -12.16 4.14 -8.64
C GLY A 18 -11.71 5.60 -8.52
N VAL A 19 -10.51 5.81 -8.03
CA VAL A 19 -9.84 7.13 -7.97
C VAL A 19 -8.52 7.03 -8.72
N ASP A 20 -8.29 7.91 -9.68
CA ASP A 20 -7.03 7.94 -10.44
C ASP A 20 -6.71 9.39 -10.88
N ILE A 21 -5.45 9.65 -11.13
CA ILE A 21 -5.00 10.95 -11.68
C ILE A 21 -5.44 11.11 -13.13
N VAL A 22 -5.58 10.01 -13.87
CA VAL A 22 -6.08 9.95 -15.25
C VAL A 22 -7.47 9.36 -15.24
N LYS A 23 -8.44 10.05 -15.84
CA LYS A 23 -9.81 9.55 -15.99
C LYS A 23 -10.06 8.95 -17.36
N GLU A 24 -9.57 9.60 -18.40
CA GLU A 24 -9.77 9.13 -19.76
C GLU A 24 -8.99 7.83 -20.02
N GLY A 25 -9.69 6.80 -20.50
CA GLY A 25 -9.09 5.48 -20.75
C GLY A 25 -8.86 4.63 -19.51
N THR A 26 -9.36 5.04 -18.34
CA THR A 26 -9.34 4.27 -17.09
C THR A 26 -10.76 3.95 -16.61
N GLN A 27 -10.86 3.19 -15.52
CA GLN A 27 -12.13 2.91 -14.83
C GLN A 27 -12.38 3.86 -13.64
N ALA A 28 -11.64 4.96 -13.55
CA ALA A 28 -11.79 5.93 -12.47
C ALA A 28 -13.13 6.69 -12.59
N GLU A 29 -13.91 6.67 -11.52
CA GLU A 29 -15.08 7.52 -11.34
C GLU A 29 -14.68 8.93 -10.89
N ILE A 30 -13.64 9.02 -10.08
CA ILE A 30 -13.10 10.26 -9.51
C ILE A 30 -11.71 10.50 -10.09
N GLN A 31 -11.55 11.63 -10.78
CA GLN A 31 -10.22 12.10 -11.19
C GLN A 31 -9.60 12.92 -10.06
N PHE A 32 -8.50 12.42 -9.49
CA PHE A 32 -7.84 13.09 -8.36
C PHE A 32 -6.36 12.73 -8.29
N ASP A 33 -5.51 13.72 -8.06
CA ASP A 33 -4.10 13.50 -7.75
C ASP A 33 -3.94 13.17 -6.26
N LEU A 34 -3.62 11.93 -5.96
CA LEU A 34 -3.46 11.43 -4.60
C LEU A 34 -2.27 12.04 -3.83
N LEU A 35 -1.42 12.83 -4.50
CA LEU A 35 -0.39 13.65 -3.86
C LEU A 35 -0.90 15.03 -3.43
N THR A 36 -2.17 15.35 -3.72
CA THR A 36 -2.83 16.58 -3.26
C THR A 36 -3.57 16.33 -1.95
N PHE A 37 -3.05 16.85 -0.85
CA PHE A 37 -3.62 16.67 0.48
C PHE A 37 -4.33 17.92 1.01
N PRO A 38 -5.42 17.80 1.78
CA PRO A 38 -6.15 16.56 2.09
C PRO A 38 -7.03 16.08 0.91
N TRP A 39 -7.36 14.78 0.90
CA TRP A 39 -8.24 14.21 -0.12
C TRP A 39 -9.69 14.68 0.07
N THR A 40 -10.14 15.53 -0.86
CA THR A 40 -11.46 16.17 -0.79
C THR A 40 -12.62 15.26 -1.22
N PHE A 41 -12.33 14.13 -1.86
CA PHE A 41 -13.34 13.18 -2.30
C PHE A 41 -13.91 12.30 -1.18
N ALA A 42 -13.27 12.26 -0.01
CA ALA A 42 -13.70 11.45 1.11
C ALA A 42 -13.64 12.23 2.44
N GLN A 43 -14.68 12.06 3.26
CA GLN A 43 -14.74 12.64 4.60
C GLN A 43 -14.01 11.74 5.62
N ASP A 44 -13.72 12.29 6.80
CA ASP A 44 -13.16 11.53 7.92
C ASP A 44 -14.09 10.37 8.29
N ASN A 45 -13.50 9.19 8.54
CA ASN A 45 -14.22 8.00 8.98
C ASN A 45 -15.42 7.62 8.08
N SER A 46 -15.32 7.83 6.78
CA SER A 46 -16.41 7.61 5.82
C SER A 46 -16.27 6.34 5.00
N SER A 47 -15.07 5.77 4.92
CA SER A 47 -14.76 4.60 4.09
C SER A 47 -14.69 3.30 4.91
N GLU A 48 -15.24 2.22 4.39
CA GLU A 48 -15.11 0.89 4.98
C GLU A 48 -13.81 0.22 4.56
N GLU A 49 -13.45 0.37 3.30
CA GLU A 49 -12.25 -0.23 2.74
C GLU A 49 -11.53 0.72 1.80
N VAL A 50 -10.22 0.63 1.80
CA VAL A 50 -9.33 1.24 0.84
C VAL A 50 -8.52 0.13 0.19
N PHE A 51 -8.42 0.16 -1.12
CA PHE A 51 -7.60 -0.75 -1.90
C PHE A 51 -6.62 0.08 -2.75
N ALA A 52 -5.39 -0.38 -2.88
CA ALA A 52 -4.44 0.15 -3.84
C ALA A 52 -3.52 -0.97 -4.31
N SER A 53 -3.42 -1.12 -5.62
CA SER A 53 -2.58 -2.13 -6.25
C SER A 53 -1.61 -1.45 -7.20
N HIS A 54 -0.31 -1.68 -6.99
CA HIS A 54 0.75 -1.09 -7.81
C HIS A 54 0.67 0.45 -7.88
N LEU A 55 0.52 1.07 -6.69
CA LEU A 55 0.47 2.51 -6.53
C LEU A 55 1.58 3.01 -5.60
N ILE A 56 1.78 2.37 -4.43
CA ILE A 56 2.65 2.89 -3.37
C ILE A 56 4.11 2.97 -3.84
N GLU A 57 4.56 2.06 -4.67
CA GLU A 57 5.90 2.05 -5.26
C GLU A 57 6.19 3.27 -6.15
N HIS A 58 5.14 3.93 -6.66
CA HIS A 58 5.25 5.14 -7.47
C HIS A 58 5.25 6.43 -6.65
N LEU A 59 4.92 6.39 -5.35
CA LEU A 59 4.95 7.58 -4.52
C LEU A 59 6.37 8.16 -4.47
N PRO A 60 6.56 9.46 -4.78
CA PRO A 60 7.89 10.05 -4.83
C PRO A 60 8.55 10.06 -3.45
N HIS A 61 9.88 10.05 -3.42
CA HIS A 61 10.62 10.33 -2.19
C HIS A 61 10.51 11.82 -1.85
N GLY A 62 10.29 12.10 -0.58
CA GLY A 62 10.37 13.44 -0.04
C GLY A 62 11.76 13.78 0.49
N GLN A 63 11.89 14.96 1.08
CA GLN A 63 13.11 15.39 1.77
C GLN A 63 12.93 15.29 3.29
N GLY A 64 13.74 14.44 3.93
CA GLY A 64 13.66 14.22 5.37
C GLY A 64 12.31 13.66 5.79
N PHE A 65 11.60 14.38 6.66
CA PHE A 65 10.28 13.98 7.13
C PHE A 65 9.11 14.46 6.26
N ASN A 66 9.38 15.28 5.24
CA ASN A 66 8.37 15.70 4.27
C ASN A 66 8.25 14.64 3.16
N ASP A 67 7.88 13.44 3.53
CA ASP A 67 7.77 12.31 2.61
C ASP A 67 6.29 12.01 2.31
N PRO A 68 5.87 12.05 1.04
CA PRO A 68 4.47 11.82 0.64
C PRO A 68 3.88 10.49 1.08
N PHE A 69 4.70 9.48 1.36
CA PHE A 69 4.24 8.21 1.91
C PHE A 69 3.54 8.41 3.28
N PHE A 70 4.08 9.29 4.13
CA PHE A 70 3.45 9.56 5.43
C PHE A 70 2.11 10.27 5.27
N ASP A 71 2.04 11.26 4.38
CA ASP A 71 0.79 11.98 4.12
C ASP A 71 -0.25 11.06 3.48
N PHE A 72 0.14 10.21 2.54
CA PHE A 72 -0.71 9.20 1.95
C PHE A 72 -1.28 8.24 3.02
N MET A 73 -0.44 7.69 3.89
CA MET A 73 -0.88 6.79 4.95
C MET A 73 -1.76 7.51 5.98
N ASN A 74 -1.49 8.79 6.28
CA ASN A 74 -2.33 9.62 7.14
C ASN A 74 -3.73 9.83 6.53
N GLU A 75 -3.82 10.06 5.23
CA GLU A 75 -5.11 10.21 4.53
C GLU A 75 -5.89 8.89 4.47
N VAL A 76 -5.22 7.78 4.18
CA VAL A 76 -5.86 6.45 4.26
C VAL A 76 -6.44 6.22 5.66
N TRP A 77 -5.67 6.53 6.70
CA TRP A 77 -6.14 6.44 8.08
C TRP A 77 -7.32 7.38 8.36
N ARG A 78 -7.24 8.63 7.90
CA ARG A 78 -8.29 9.63 8.10
C ARG A 78 -9.64 9.19 7.55
N ILE A 79 -9.64 8.73 6.29
CA ILE A 79 -10.89 8.37 5.60
C ILE A 79 -11.49 7.04 6.07
N LEU A 80 -10.67 6.10 6.53
CA LEU A 80 -11.15 4.82 7.05
C LEU A 80 -11.95 4.99 8.34
N LYS A 81 -13.03 4.26 8.47
CA LYS A 81 -13.78 4.10 9.73
C LYS A 81 -12.96 3.31 10.75
N PRO A 82 -13.26 3.44 12.05
CA PRO A 82 -12.78 2.49 13.04
C PRO A 82 -13.14 1.05 12.65
N GLY A 83 -12.15 0.17 12.61
CA GLY A 83 -12.27 -1.21 12.12
C GLY A 83 -12.21 -1.38 10.61
N GLY A 84 -12.18 -0.27 9.84
CA GLY A 84 -12.00 -0.29 8.39
C GLY A 84 -10.63 -0.84 7.98
N LYS A 85 -10.52 -1.34 6.75
CA LYS A 85 -9.32 -2.01 6.26
C LYS A 85 -8.71 -1.29 5.07
N ALA A 86 -7.38 -1.29 5.00
CA ALA A 86 -6.62 -0.91 3.81
C ALA A 86 -5.87 -2.13 3.29
N THR A 87 -6.03 -2.42 2.00
CA THR A 87 -5.32 -3.50 1.31
C THR A 87 -4.37 -2.89 0.28
N PHE A 88 -3.09 -3.23 0.40
CA PHE A 88 -2.05 -2.79 -0.51
C PHE A 88 -1.40 -3.99 -1.19
N ILE A 89 -1.26 -3.91 -2.52
CA ILE A 89 -0.49 -4.87 -3.32
C ILE A 89 0.64 -4.10 -3.98
N THR A 90 1.87 -4.54 -3.76
CA THR A 90 3.08 -3.91 -4.32
C THR A 90 4.04 -4.98 -4.81
N PRO A 91 4.91 -4.69 -5.78
CA PRO A 91 6.01 -5.59 -6.09
C PRO A 91 6.84 -5.88 -4.83
N TYR A 92 7.18 -7.14 -4.61
CA TYR A 92 8.06 -7.50 -3.51
C TYR A 92 9.49 -7.01 -3.76
N TYR A 93 10.17 -6.48 -2.76
CA TYR A 93 11.45 -5.78 -2.93
C TYR A 93 12.58 -6.61 -3.57
N THR A 94 12.53 -7.95 -3.48
CA THR A 94 13.47 -8.86 -4.16
C THR A 94 12.95 -9.34 -5.51
N SER A 95 11.83 -8.82 -5.98
CA SER A 95 11.28 -9.14 -7.30
C SER A 95 11.89 -8.24 -8.38
N MET A 96 12.16 -8.81 -9.55
CA MET A 96 12.48 -8.02 -10.75
C MET A 96 11.37 -6.99 -11.04
N ARG A 97 10.12 -7.27 -10.67
CA ARG A 97 8.99 -6.36 -10.86
C ARG A 97 9.15 -5.04 -10.11
N ALA A 98 9.87 -5.05 -8.98
CA ALA A 98 10.15 -3.83 -8.24
C ALA A 98 11.08 -2.86 -9.01
N PHE A 99 11.84 -3.35 -9.97
CA PHE A 99 12.86 -2.59 -10.70
C PHE A 99 12.56 -2.42 -12.20
N GLN A 100 11.61 -3.17 -12.76
CA GLN A 100 11.37 -3.18 -14.20
C GLN A 100 10.70 -1.91 -14.72
N ASP A 101 9.91 -1.23 -13.87
CA ASP A 101 9.26 0.02 -14.22
C ASP A 101 10.16 1.19 -13.79
N PRO A 102 10.60 2.05 -14.73
CA PRO A 102 11.48 3.17 -14.41
C PRO A 102 10.81 4.26 -13.56
N THR A 103 9.51 4.20 -13.36
CA THR A 103 8.76 5.14 -12.51
C THR A 103 8.61 4.66 -11.07
N HIS A 104 9.04 3.42 -10.75
CA HIS A 104 9.11 2.95 -9.37
C HIS A 104 10.19 3.71 -8.60
N GLN A 105 9.78 4.29 -7.49
CA GLN A 105 10.67 5.07 -6.64
C GLN A 105 10.89 4.39 -5.27
N ARG A 106 10.01 3.46 -4.85
CA ARG A 106 10.08 2.82 -3.53
C ARG A 106 10.14 1.30 -3.64
N PHE A 107 10.97 0.73 -2.79
CA PHE A 107 11.05 -0.72 -2.59
C PHE A 107 10.36 -1.04 -1.28
N ILE A 108 9.21 -1.72 -1.37
CA ILE A 108 8.32 -1.96 -0.23
C ILE A 108 8.61 -3.33 0.36
N THR A 109 8.76 -3.36 1.67
CA THR A 109 8.94 -4.56 2.49
C THR A 109 7.85 -4.64 3.55
N GLU A 110 7.75 -5.76 4.24
CA GLU A 110 6.87 -5.91 5.41
C GLU A 110 7.16 -4.86 6.48
N ALA A 111 8.44 -4.57 6.69
CA ALA A 111 8.91 -3.59 7.68
C ALA A 111 8.46 -2.16 7.36
N THR A 112 8.18 -1.84 6.08
CA THR A 112 7.64 -0.55 5.68
C THR A 112 6.33 -0.24 6.41
N TYR A 113 5.47 -1.24 6.56
CA TYR A 113 4.18 -1.08 7.21
C TYR A 113 4.26 -1.07 8.74
N ALA A 114 5.35 -1.51 9.35
CA ALA A 114 5.55 -1.40 10.79
C ALA A 114 5.55 0.06 11.26
N TYR A 115 6.04 0.98 10.43
CA TYR A 115 6.01 2.43 10.72
C TYR A 115 4.59 3.00 10.85
N THR A 116 3.57 2.32 10.34
CA THR A 116 2.18 2.76 10.45
C THR A 116 1.54 2.46 11.82
N SER A 117 2.17 1.62 12.66
CA SER A 117 1.75 1.31 14.02
C SER A 117 2.35 2.29 15.04
N LEU A 118 1.50 2.92 15.84
CA LEU A 118 1.94 3.80 16.92
C LEU A 118 2.73 3.03 17.99
N GLN A 119 2.26 1.82 18.35
CA GLN A 119 2.95 1.02 19.35
C GLN A 119 4.35 0.65 18.89
N TRP A 120 4.50 0.22 17.63
CA TRP A 120 5.83 -0.09 17.09
C TRP A 120 6.76 1.13 17.09
N ARG A 121 6.25 2.32 16.73
CA ARG A 121 7.04 3.56 16.79
C ARG A 121 7.47 3.91 18.21
N LYS A 122 6.61 3.71 19.22
CA LYS A 122 6.96 3.91 20.64
C LYS A 122 8.09 2.99 21.08
N ASP A 123 7.96 1.71 20.78
CA ASP A 123 8.94 0.69 21.16
C ASP A 123 10.32 0.96 20.54
N ASN A 124 10.34 1.57 19.36
CA ASN A 124 11.56 1.93 18.63
C ASN A 124 12.00 3.40 18.80
N LYS A 125 11.31 4.20 19.65
CA LYS A 125 11.59 5.63 19.90
C LYS A 125 11.52 6.48 18.61
N LEU A 126 10.57 6.18 17.74
CA LEU A 126 10.36 6.82 16.44
C LEU A 126 9.06 7.65 16.39
N GLU A 127 8.55 8.10 17.53
CA GLU A 127 7.30 8.88 17.65
C GLU A 127 7.41 10.26 16.99
N TYR A 128 8.62 10.72 16.73
CA TYR A 128 8.88 11.98 16.04
C TYR A 128 8.63 11.95 14.51
N TYR A 129 8.36 10.77 13.95
CA TYR A 129 7.95 10.67 12.55
C TYR A 129 6.58 11.32 12.33
N PRO A 130 6.34 12.02 11.20
CA PRO A 130 5.11 12.78 10.96
C PRO A 130 3.91 11.89 10.56
N ILE A 131 3.97 10.61 10.85
CA ILE A 131 2.90 9.66 10.61
C ILE A 131 1.99 9.56 11.85
N LYS A 132 0.67 9.75 11.64
CA LYS A 132 -0.34 9.86 12.72
C LYS A 132 -1.19 8.60 12.86
N THR A 133 -0.89 7.57 12.09
CA THR A 133 -1.67 6.34 12.06
C THR A 133 -1.36 5.43 13.24
N ASP A 134 -2.27 4.48 13.50
CA ASP A 134 -2.06 3.37 14.44
C ASP A 134 -2.67 2.08 13.85
N PHE A 135 -2.24 1.73 12.65
CA PHE A 135 -2.69 0.52 11.97
C PHE A 135 -2.18 -0.75 12.65
N LYS A 136 -3.03 -1.78 12.63
CA LYS A 136 -2.65 -3.17 12.89
C LYS A 136 -2.43 -3.88 11.55
N VAL A 137 -1.33 -4.57 11.39
CA VAL A 137 -1.12 -5.50 10.27
C VAL A 137 -1.95 -6.76 10.54
N ILE A 138 -2.94 -7.03 9.69
CA ILE A 138 -3.85 -8.18 9.80
C ILE A 138 -3.30 -9.38 9.06
N SER A 139 -2.79 -9.17 7.85
CA SER A 139 -2.13 -10.21 7.06
C SER A 139 -1.04 -9.61 6.18
N CYS A 140 -0.06 -10.45 5.87
CA CYS A 140 0.94 -10.24 4.85
C CYS A 140 1.05 -11.53 4.05
N GLU A 141 0.70 -11.47 2.78
CA GLU A 141 0.65 -12.59 1.85
C GLU A 141 1.57 -12.31 0.66
N TYR A 142 2.15 -13.37 0.09
CA TYR A 142 3.01 -13.25 -1.07
C TYR A 142 2.38 -13.90 -2.29
N VAL A 143 2.44 -13.21 -3.42
CA VAL A 143 2.19 -13.80 -4.73
C VAL A 143 3.53 -14.35 -5.20
N TYR A 144 3.67 -15.67 -5.20
CA TYR A 144 4.91 -16.31 -5.61
C TYR A 144 5.07 -16.33 -7.13
N HIS A 145 6.30 -16.23 -7.58
CA HIS A 145 6.63 -16.49 -8.98
C HIS A 145 6.22 -17.93 -9.36
N PRO A 146 5.77 -18.20 -10.60
CA PRO A 146 5.25 -19.52 -10.99
C PRO A 146 6.13 -20.72 -10.60
N ASN A 147 7.44 -20.59 -10.64
CA ASN A 147 8.38 -21.65 -10.26
C ASN A 147 8.35 -22.00 -8.76
N TYR A 148 7.76 -21.12 -7.92
CA TYR A 148 7.72 -21.26 -6.46
C TYR A 148 6.31 -21.44 -5.89
N GLN A 149 5.28 -21.46 -6.74
CA GLN A 149 3.88 -21.56 -6.28
C GLN A 149 3.53 -22.95 -5.71
N ASN A 150 4.18 -24.00 -6.20
CA ASN A 150 3.82 -25.38 -5.90
C ASN A 150 4.90 -26.15 -5.12
N ILE A 151 5.83 -25.45 -4.49
CA ILE A 151 6.79 -26.02 -3.53
C ILE A 151 6.25 -25.88 -2.11
N ASP A 152 6.82 -26.60 -1.15
CA ASP A 152 6.33 -26.56 0.22
C ASP A 152 6.57 -25.17 0.87
N PHE A 153 5.82 -24.92 1.95
CA PHE A 153 5.85 -23.63 2.62
C PHE A 153 7.23 -23.29 3.21
N GLN A 154 7.97 -24.27 3.70
CA GLN A 154 9.29 -24.04 4.30
C GLN A 154 10.29 -23.59 3.22
N ASP A 155 10.24 -24.25 2.05
CA ASP A 155 11.07 -23.89 0.91
C ASP A 155 10.70 -22.52 0.34
N GLN A 156 9.39 -22.18 0.32
CA GLN A 156 8.94 -20.83 -0.05
C GLN A 156 9.50 -19.77 0.89
N GLN A 157 9.41 -19.98 2.20
CA GLN A 157 9.92 -19.03 3.21
C GLN A 157 11.44 -18.91 3.14
N PHE A 158 12.15 -20.03 3.01
CA PHE A 158 13.60 -20.02 2.80
C PHE A 158 13.96 -19.24 1.53
N GLY A 159 13.24 -19.48 0.44
CA GLY A 159 13.44 -18.79 -0.82
C GLY A 159 13.24 -17.28 -0.71
N LEU A 160 12.17 -16.82 -0.07
CA LEU A 160 11.92 -15.38 0.16
C LEU A 160 13.08 -14.69 0.90
N GLN A 161 13.73 -15.40 1.82
CA GLN A 161 14.82 -14.83 2.62
C GLN A 161 16.18 -14.84 1.91
N HIS A 162 16.41 -15.74 0.94
CA HIS A 162 17.74 -16.01 0.40
C HIS A 162 17.86 -15.79 -1.10
N PHE A 163 16.75 -15.77 -1.85
CA PHE A 163 16.80 -15.69 -3.31
C PHE A 163 15.97 -14.56 -3.88
N TRP A 164 16.36 -14.07 -5.04
CA TRP A 164 15.62 -13.12 -5.83
C TRP A 164 14.50 -13.80 -6.63
N ASN A 165 13.43 -13.04 -6.91
CA ASN A 165 12.29 -13.49 -7.74
C ASN A 165 11.55 -14.72 -7.21
N VAL A 166 11.53 -14.93 -5.90
CA VAL A 166 10.68 -15.93 -5.26
C VAL A 166 9.27 -15.37 -5.05
N GLY A 167 9.16 -14.24 -4.36
CA GLY A 167 7.94 -13.46 -4.30
C GLY A 167 7.87 -12.48 -5.49
N ALA A 168 6.77 -12.49 -6.22
CA ALA A 168 6.50 -11.52 -7.28
C ALA A 168 5.94 -10.23 -6.68
N ASP A 169 4.85 -10.36 -5.91
CA ASP A 169 4.19 -9.27 -5.23
C ASP A 169 3.94 -9.62 -3.76
N MET A 170 3.72 -8.60 -2.96
CA MET A 170 3.32 -8.68 -1.56
C MET A 170 1.97 -7.99 -1.39
N LYS A 171 1.03 -8.67 -0.72
CA LYS A 171 -0.27 -8.12 -0.34
C LYS A 171 -0.31 -7.95 1.16
N VAL A 172 -0.54 -6.73 1.63
CA VAL A 172 -0.67 -6.41 3.05
C VAL A 172 -2.06 -5.87 3.33
N VAL A 173 -2.66 -6.33 4.41
CA VAL A 173 -3.92 -5.82 4.93
C VAL A 173 -3.68 -5.16 6.27
N LEU A 174 -4.02 -3.88 6.35
CA LEU A 174 -3.97 -3.06 7.56
C LEU A 174 -5.39 -2.82 8.07
N GLN A 175 -5.55 -2.69 9.38
CA GLN A 175 -6.83 -2.32 10.00
C GLN A 175 -6.64 -1.09 10.90
N LYS A 176 -7.59 -0.14 10.78
CA LYS A 176 -7.73 1.00 11.67
C LYS A 176 -8.33 0.64 13.00
#